data_fecd470fe213373fc8d62c4f687d5869
#
_entry.id   fecd470fe213373fc8d62c4f687d5869
#
_cell.length_a   1.000
_cell.length_b   1.000
_cell.length_c   1.000
_cell.angle_alpha   90.00
_cell.angle_beta   90.00
_cell.angle_gamma   90.00
#
_symmetry.space_group_name_H-M   'P 1'
#
loop_
_entity.id
_entity.type
_entity.pdbx_description
1 polymer ?
#
loop_
_entity_poly.entity_id
_entity_poly.type
_entity_poly.pdbx_seq_one_letter_code
_entity_poly.pdbx_strand_id
1 'polypeptide(L)'
;DEGRRSGKLTLSQALDGGERSHQKSMAAMKRKQERARQKAMGQTQEREKIIRDVQVPETIIVSELANRMAERSAEVVKALMKMGMMVTQNQIIDADTAELIIEEFGHKIVRVSASDVEDAITEIEDKPEDLKSRPPVITIMGHVDHGKTSLLDSIRNAKVVSGEAGGITQHIGAYQVKTKDGSILSFLDTPGHAAFTSMRSRGAQVTDIVVLVVAADDSVMPQTVEAINHAKAAEVPMIVAINKCDKPEANPDNVRTELLQHEVIVEAMSGEVQDVEVSALTGQGIDELLEAIALQAEILELKANNKRAAHGAVIEAQLDVGRGPVATVLVQNGTLKQGDIFVVGEQWGKVRALINDKNERVKEAGPSVPVEVLGLNGTPEAGDVLNVVETEAQAREISEYRENAAKEKRAAAGAGTSLEQLMAKAKEDKNITEMPILVKAEVQGSAEAIVQAMEKIGNEEVKVRVLHYGVGAIT
;
A
#
# COMPACT_ATOMS: atom_id res chain seq x y z
N ASP A 1 -28.59 -19.62 40.18
CA ASP A 1 -29.59 -19.58 41.26
C ASP A 1 -29.62 -18.25 41.95
N GLU A 2 -30.84 -17.73 42.12
CA GLU A 2 -31.23 -16.51 42.82
C GLU A 2 -31.30 -15.24 41.95
N GLY A 3 -32.47 -14.71 41.61
CA GLY A 3 -33.66 -14.54 42.41
C GLY A 3 -34.07 -13.08 42.25
N ARG A 4 -34.62 -12.73 41.02
CA ARG A 4 -35.26 -11.40 40.82
C ARG A 4 -36.54 -11.35 41.60
N ARG A 5 -36.56 -10.62 42.72
CA ARG A 5 -37.79 -10.23 43.40
C ARG A 5 -38.43 -9.03 42.71
N SER A 6 -39.43 -9.25 41.88
CA SER A 6 -40.34 -8.23 41.42
C SER A 6 -41.33 -7.91 42.54
N GLY A 7 -41.21 -6.74 43.17
CA GLY A 7 -42.21 -6.24 44.12
C GLY A 7 -43.48 -5.82 43.36
N LYS A 8 -44.51 -6.64 43.42
CA LYS A 8 -45.86 -6.25 42.97
C LYS A 8 -46.43 -5.26 44.00
N LEU A 9 -46.78 -4.06 43.57
CA LEU A 9 -47.58 -3.09 44.33
C LEU A 9 -48.95 -3.66 44.58
N THR A 10 -49.38 -3.78 45.85
CA THR A 10 -50.71 -4.18 46.23
C THR A 10 -51.70 -3.02 46.16
N LEU A 11 -52.94 -3.31 45.79
CA LEU A 11 -54.01 -2.30 45.60
C LEU A 11 -54.27 -1.39 46.83
N SER A 12 -53.93 -1.84 48.04
CA SER A 12 -54.03 -1.08 49.26
C SER A 12 -53.01 0.07 49.40
N GLN A 13 -51.90 0.02 48.67
CA GLN A 13 -50.88 1.07 48.66
C GLN A 13 -51.14 2.20 47.64
N ALA A 14 -52.13 2.01 46.76
CA ALA A 14 -52.51 2.99 45.74
C ALA A 14 -53.69 3.90 46.21
N LEU A 15 -54.37 3.57 47.33
CA LEU A 15 -55.59 4.30 47.81
C LEU A 15 -55.31 5.22 49.01
N ASP A 16 -54.12 5.21 49.58
CA ASP A 16 -53.80 6.06 50.74
C ASP A 16 -53.05 7.30 50.26
N GLY A 17 -53.84 8.30 49.84
CA GLY A 17 -53.37 9.63 49.44
C GLY A 17 -52.97 10.48 50.67
N GLY A 18 -51.92 10.08 51.35
CA GLY A 18 -51.36 10.82 52.48
C GLY A 18 -49.90 11.26 52.14
N GLU A 19 -49.67 12.54 52.27
CA GLU A 19 -48.37 13.17 52.23
C GLU A 19 -47.33 12.42 53.08
N ARG A 20 -46.52 11.51 52.44
CA ARG A 20 -45.34 10.97 53.06
C ARG A 20 -44.15 11.86 52.65
N SER A 21 -43.83 12.78 53.51
CA SER A 21 -42.51 13.41 53.52
C SER A 21 -41.44 12.32 53.45
N HIS A 22 -40.65 12.31 52.38
CA HIS A 22 -39.50 11.42 52.22
C HIS A 22 -38.52 11.74 53.39
N GLN A 23 -38.65 10.99 54.47
CA GLN A 23 -37.61 10.98 55.52
C GLN A 23 -36.34 10.45 54.86
N LYS A 24 -35.45 11.39 54.51
CA LYS A 24 -34.12 11.08 54.00
C LYS A 24 -33.43 10.20 55.03
N SER A 25 -33.10 8.98 54.64
CA SER A 25 -32.34 8.04 55.47
C SER A 25 -31.22 8.77 56.18
N MET A 26 -31.03 8.57 57.49
CA MET A 26 -29.97 9.11 58.30
C MET A 26 -28.59 8.90 57.68
N ALA A 27 -28.41 7.79 56.97
CA ALA A 27 -27.21 7.50 56.20
C ALA A 27 -27.01 8.45 55.00
N ALA A 28 -28.08 8.82 54.30
CA ALA A 28 -28.03 9.76 53.17
C ALA A 28 -27.77 11.18 53.66
N MET A 29 -28.31 11.54 54.86
CA MET A 29 -28.06 12.85 55.50
C MET A 29 -26.58 12.93 56.01
N LYS A 30 -26.07 11.87 56.60
CA LYS A 30 -24.68 11.78 57.05
C LYS A 30 -23.69 11.90 55.90
N ARG A 31 -23.94 11.20 54.76
CA ARG A 31 -23.15 11.31 53.54
C ARG A 31 -23.20 12.72 52.91
N LYS A 32 -24.38 13.39 52.99
CA LYS A 32 -24.52 14.78 52.51
C LYS A 32 -23.78 15.78 53.41
N GLN A 33 -23.82 15.55 54.70
CA GLN A 33 -23.12 16.39 55.69
C GLN A 33 -21.59 16.18 55.64
N GLU A 34 -21.16 14.96 55.41
CA GLU A 34 -19.74 14.59 55.21
C GLU A 34 -19.18 15.21 53.92
N ARG A 35 -19.93 15.16 52.81
CA ARG A 35 -19.57 15.84 51.55
C ARG A 35 -19.59 17.36 51.68
N ALA A 36 -20.51 17.93 52.46
CA ALA A 36 -20.53 19.36 52.75
C ALA A 36 -19.35 19.79 53.64
N ARG A 37 -18.97 18.94 54.62
CA ARG A 37 -17.80 19.17 55.50
C ARG A 37 -16.48 19.04 54.76
N GLN A 38 -16.36 18.08 53.80
CA GLN A 38 -15.22 17.94 52.89
C GLN A 38 -15.09 19.15 51.95
N LYS A 39 -16.21 19.69 51.43
CA LYS A 39 -16.21 20.92 50.64
C LYS A 39 -15.88 22.18 51.45
N ALA A 40 -16.28 22.23 52.73
CA ALA A 40 -15.99 23.37 53.60
C ALA A 40 -14.56 23.35 54.17
N MET A 41 -13.90 22.21 54.23
CA MET A 41 -12.52 22.07 54.70
C MET A 41 -11.46 22.45 53.68
N GLY A 42 -11.86 22.92 52.46
CA GLY A 42 -10.91 23.54 51.53
C GLY A 42 -9.72 22.65 51.09
N GLN A 43 -9.87 21.32 51.19
CA GLN A 43 -8.93 20.44 50.54
C GLN A 43 -9.27 20.34 49.06
N THR A 44 -9.02 21.42 48.36
CA THR A 44 -8.59 21.33 46.96
C THR A 44 -7.23 20.61 47.03
N GLN A 45 -7.20 19.30 46.90
CA GLN A 45 -5.96 18.64 46.44
C GLN A 45 -5.62 19.35 45.15
N GLU A 46 -4.62 20.22 45.16
CA GLU A 46 -3.91 20.61 43.97
C GLU A 46 -3.46 19.27 43.35
N ARG A 47 -4.17 18.81 42.34
CA ARG A 47 -3.71 17.74 41.51
C ARG A 47 -2.35 18.21 40.98
N GLU A 48 -1.29 17.56 41.37
CA GLU A 48 0.01 17.76 40.76
C GLU A 48 -0.23 17.72 39.23
N LYS A 49 -0.05 18.88 38.59
CA LYS A 49 -0.19 19.00 37.15
C LYS A 49 0.91 18.14 36.55
N ILE A 50 0.55 16.98 36.00
CA ILE A 50 1.47 16.14 35.27
C ILE A 50 1.76 16.86 33.95
N ILE A 51 2.96 17.38 33.83
CA ILE A 51 3.45 17.97 32.57
C ILE A 51 3.49 16.84 31.52
N ARG A 52 2.81 17.06 30.42
CA ARG A 52 2.75 16.11 29.31
C ARG A 52 3.34 16.75 28.07
N ASP A 53 3.98 15.96 27.25
CA ASP A 53 4.36 16.34 25.89
C ASP A 53 3.13 16.17 24.99
N VAL A 54 2.58 17.28 24.48
CA VAL A 54 1.38 17.31 23.66
C VAL A 54 1.79 17.46 22.20
N GLN A 55 1.51 16.46 21.41
CA GLN A 55 1.74 16.49 19.97
C GLN A 55 0.66 17.32 19.30
N VAL A 56 1.05 18.34 18.52
CA VAL A 56 0.14 19.25 17.83
C VAL A 56 0.45 19.25 16.34
N PRO A 57 -0.49 18.80 15.49
CA PRO A 57 -0.41 18.94 14.03
C PRO A 57 -0.64 20.42 13.63
N GLU A 58 -0.50 20.74 12.35
CA GLU A 58 -0.71 22.09 11.82
C GLU A 58 -2.11 22.66 12.14
N THR A 59 -3.11 21.80 12.19
CA THR A 59 -4.48 22.13 12.59
C THR A 59 -5.05 21.05 13.50
N ILE A 60 -5.74 21.45 14.59
CA ILE A 60 -6.32 20.51 15.55
C ILE A 60 -7.71 20.96 15.99
N ILE A 61 -8.61 19.99 16.26
CA ILE A 61 -9.92 20.27 16.83
C ILE A 61 -9.79 20.53 18.33
N VAL A 62 -10.50 21.54 18.85
CA VAL A 62 -10.43 21.93 20.26
C VAL A 62 -10.74 20.78 21.24
N SER A 63 -11.68 19.90 20.90
CA SER A 63 -11.99 18.70 21.70
C SER A 63 -10.86 17.69 21.72
N GLU A 64 -10.14 17.53 20.63
CA GLU A 64 -9.01 16.63 20.52
C GLU A 64 -7.79 17.18 21.26
N LEU A 65 -7.50 18.47 21.14
CA LEU A 65 -6.48 19.15 21.92
C LEU A 65 -6.70 18.96 23.42
N ALA A 66 -7.95 19.14 23.90
CA ALA A 66 -8.33 18.92 25.29
C ALA A 66 -8.06 17.47 25.73
N ASN A 67 -8.37 16.49 24.89
CA ASN A 67 -8.11 15.07 25.17
C ASN A 67 -6.59 14.78 25.25
N ARG A 68 -5.79 15.33 24.35
CA ARG A 68 -4.31 15.16 24.33
C ARG A 68 -3.66 15.79 25.58
N MET A 69 -4.18 16.91 26.05
CA MET A 69 -3.77 17.53 27.31
C MET A 69 -4.32 16.81 28.55
N ALA A 70 -5.30 15.92 28.40
CA ALA A 70 -6.12 15.31 29.44
C ALA A 70 -6.85 16.35 30.32
N GLU A 71 -7.26 17.46 29.70
CA GLU A 71 -8.03 18.53 30.29
C GLU A 71 -9.48 18.54 29.76
N ARG A 72 -10.38 19.24 30.43
CA ARG A 72 -11.77 19.33 29.98
C ARG A 72 -11.90 20.31 28.82
N SER A 73 -12.55 19.88 27.73
CA SER A 73 -12.80 20.73 26.57
C SER A 73 -13.49 22.06 26.90
N ALA A 74 -14.33 22.07 27.92
CA ALA A 74 -14.95 23.33 28.42
C ALA A 74 -13.95 24.31 29.04
N GLU A 75 -12.85 23.85 29.65
CA GLU A 75 -11.80 24.68 30.21
C GLU A 75 -10.92 25.26 29.12
N VAL A 76 -10.63 24.44 28.08
CA VAL A 76 -9.90 24.88 26.89
C VAL A 76 -10.68 25.94 26.11
N VAL A 77 -11.98 25.73 25.88
CA VAL A 77 -12.86 26.74 25.25
C VAL A 77 -12.90 28.04 26.08
N LYS A 78 -12.93 27.93 27.39
CA LYS A 78 -12.93 29.11 28.29
C LYS A 78 -11.60 29.86 28.22
N ALA A 79 -10.46 29.19 28.09
CA ALA A 79 -9.15 29.80 27.89
C ALA A 79 -9.10 30.53 26.55
N LEU A 80 -9.56 29.90 25.46
CA LEU A 80 -9.68 30.53 24.14
C LEU A 80 -10.56 31.78 24.15
N MET A 81 -11.69 31.72 24.86
CA MET A 81 -12.57 32.91 25.04
C MET A 81 -11.89 34.06 25.80
N LYS A 82 -11.04 33.74 26.78
CA LYS A 82 -10.26 34.77 27.49
C LYS A 82 -9.22 35.45 26.62
N MET A 83 -8.66 34.70 25.64
CA MET A 83 -7.75 35.22 24.62
C MET A 83 -8.48 35.99 23.51
N GLY A 84 -9.81 36.11 23.57
CA GLY A 84 -10.62 36.87 22.61
C GLY A 84 -11.13 36.07 21.41
N MET A 85 -10.92 34.76 21.39
CA MET A 85 -11.37 33.88 20.32
C MET A 85 -12.67 33.16 20.70
N MET A 86 -13.74 33.39 19.95
CA MET A 86 -15.01 32.69 20.13
C MET A 86 -14.99 31.39 19.33
N VAL A 87 -14.59 30.29 19.95
CA VAL A 87 -14.53 28.96 19.34
C VAL A 87 -15.43 27.96 20.04
N THR A 88 -15.95 27.01 19.27
CA THR A 88 -16.74 25.88 19.76
C THR A 88 -15.85 24.65 19.94
N GLN A 89 -16.34 23.64 20.68
CA GLN A 89 -15.59 22.39 20.93
C GLN A 89 -15.19 21.63 19.66
N ASN A 90 -15.96 21.77 18.58
CA ASN A 90 -15.75 21.06 17.32
C ASN A 90 -15.04 21.93 16.26
N GLN A 91 -14.59 23.10 16.63
CA GLN A 91 -13.91 24.01 15.71
C GLN A 91 -12.43 23.67 15.62
N ILE A 92 -11.88 23.83 14.44
CA ILE A 92 -10.46 23.64 14.14
C ILE A 92 -9.72 24.91 14.52
N ILE A 93 -8.59 24.78 15.19
CA ILE A 93 -7.63 25.84 15.51
C ILE A 93 -6.27 25.53 14.89
N ASP A 94 -5.51 26.56 14.59
CA ASP A 94 -4.14 26.47 14.08
C ASP A 94 -3.12 26.08 15.17
N ALA A 95 -1.97 25.60 14.77
CA ALA A 95 -0.91 25.16 15.67
C ALA A 95 -0.42 26.28 16.60
N ASP A 96 -0.34 27.53 16.09
CA ASP A 96 0.12 28.65 16.88
C ASP A 96 -0.85 29.00 18.02
N THR A 97 -2.16 28.95 17.75
CA THR A 97 -3.20 29.10 18.78
C THR A 97 -3.18 27.94 19.78
N ALA A 98 -2.98 26.72 19.32
CA ALA A 98 -2.88 25.54 20.18
C ALA A 98 -1.65 25.62 21.09
N GLU A 99 -0.51 26.11 20.60
CA GLU A 99 0.72 26.31 21.37
C GLU A 99 0.49 27.25 22.56
N LEU A 100 -0.15 28.41 22.32
CA LEU A 100 -0.46 29.37 23.38
C LEU A 100 -1.34 28.76 24.49
N ILE A 101 -2.28 27.88 24.12
CA ILE A 101 -3.14 27.20 25.09
C ILE A 101 -2.36 26.16 25.88
N ILE A 102 -1.53 25.37 25.22
CA ILE A 102 -0.72 24.33 25.84
C ILE A 102 0.22 24.95 26.88
N GLU A 103 0.83 26.08 26.55
CA GLU A 103 1.68 26.84 27.48
C GLU A 103 0.88 27.41 28.67
N GLU A 104 -0.35 27.94 28.44
CA GLU A 104 -1.21 28.45 29.55
C GLU A 104 -1.59 27.31 30.51
N PHE A 105 -1.78 26.11 30.01
CA PHE A 105 -2.04 24.92 30.82
C PHE A 105 -0.75 24.30 31.41
N GLY A 106 0.45 24.77 31.00
CA GLY A 106 1.75 24.31 31.54
C GLY A 106 2.22 22.97 31.03
N HIS A 107 1.78 22.58 29.85
CA HIS A 107 2.27 21.39 29.14
C HIS A 107 3.40 21.79 28.17
N LYS A 108 4.13 20.77 27.66
CA LYS A 108 5.12 20.97 26.60
C LYS A 108 4.51 20.69 25.25
N ILE A 109 4.80 21.54 24.28
CA ILE A 109 4.41 21.31 22.91
C ILE A 109 5.48 20.50 22.18
N VAL A 110 5.03 19.55 21.38
CA VAL A 110 5.80 18.89 20.33
C VAL A 110 5.05 19.15 19.03
N ARG A 111 5.53 20.10 18.24
CA ARG A 111 4.97 20.30 16.90
C ARG A 111 5.29 19.08 16.07
N VAL A 112 4.27 18.40 15.60
CA VAL A 112 4.38 17.30 14.66
C VAL A 112 3.92 17.85 13.31
N SER A 113 4.88 18.09 12.43
CA SER A 113 4.57 18.35 11.04
C SER A 113 3.91 17.11 10.46
N ALA A 114 2.98 17.28 9.54
CA ALA A 114 2.38 16.15 8.85
C ALA A 114 3.44 15.35 8.06
N SER A 115 4.54 15.98 7.65
CA SER A 115 5.72 15.33 7.07
C SER A 115 6.52 14.52 8.12
N ASP A 116 6.58 14.95 9.39
CA ASP A 116 7.33 14.23 10.43
C ASP A 116 6.76 12.84 10.70
N VAL A 117 5.46 12.64 10.45
CA VAL A 117 4.79 11.34 10.57
C VAL A 117 5.24 10.39 9.46
N GLU A 118 5.51 10.92 8.27
CA GLU A 118 6.06 10.13 7.15
C GLU A 118 7.57 9.94 7.30
N ASP A 119 8.30 10.95 7.74
CA ASP A 119 9.74 10.90 7.96
C ASP A 119 10.12 9.87 9.03
N ALA A 120 9.32 9.73 10.09
CA ALA A 120 9.50 8.71 11.11
C ALA A 120 9.40 7.26 10.59
N ILE A 121 8.76 7.05 9.43
CA ILE A 121 8.65 5.73 8.79
C ILE A 121 9.79 5.49 7.80
N THR A 122 10.29 6.56 7.17
CA THR A 122 11.28 6.48 6.07
C THR A 122 12.72 6.44 6.55
N GLU A 123 13.05 7.05 7.69
CA GLU A 123 14.42 7.19 8.16
C GLU A 123 14.85 6.13 9.19
N ILE A 124 14.91 4.87 8.80
CA ILE A 124 15.62 3.87 9.60
C ILE A 124 16.88 3.48 8.82
N GLU A 125 17.99 4.12 9.09
CA GLU A 125 19.30 3.69 8.58
C GLU A 125 19.67 2.34 9.22
N ASP A 126 19.88 1.35 8.38
CA ASP A 126 20.27 0.01 8.82
C ASP A 126 21.77 -0.02 9.15
N LYS A 127 22.12 -0.61 10.30
CA LYS A 127 23.52 -0.82 10.66
C LYS A 127 24.13 -1.90 9.76
N PRO A 128 25.35 -1.69 9.24
CA PRO A 128 26.04 -2.67 8.38
C PRO A 128 26.15 -4.07 8.97
N GLU A 129 26.19 -4.18 10.31
CA GLU A 129 26.31 -5.45 11.06
C GLU A 129 25.04 -6.31 11.00
N ASP A 130 23.86 -5.70 10.78
CA ASP A 130 22.58 -6.40 10.75
C ASP A 130 22.17 -6.81 9.32
N LEU A 131 22.93 -6.36 8.31
CA LEU A 131 22.68 -6.67 6.91
C LEU A 131 23.09 -8.13 6.60
N LYS A 132 22.15 -8.89 6.04
CA LYS A 132 22.34 -10.25 5.55
C LYS A 132 22.06 -10.34 4.07
N SER A 133 22.70 -11.28 3.38
CA SER A 133 22.38 -11.58 1.99
C SER A 133 20.91 -11.99 1.85
N ARG A 134 20.23 -11.47 0.82
CA ARG A 134 18.84 -11.79 0.49
C ARG A 134 18.74 -12.41 -0.91
N PRO A 135 17.70 -13.22 -1.16
CA PRO A 135 17.41 -13.71 -2.50
C PRO A 135 17.23 -12.56 -3.49
N PRO A 136 17.70 -12.71 -4.75
CA PRO A 136 17.41 -11.73 -5.79
C PRO A 136 15.94 -11.80 -6.21
N VAL A 137 15.40 -10.65 -6.60
CA VAL A 137 14.08 -10.53 -7.19
C VAL A 137 14.25 -10.28 -8.70
N ILE A 138 13.67 -11.12 -9.51
CA ILE A 138 13.85 -11.14 -10.95
C ILE A 138 12.51 -10.88 -11.63
N THR A 139 12.43 -9.92 -12.53
CA THR A 139 11.27 -9.73 -13.40
C THR A 139 11.55 -10.27 -14.79
N ILE A 140 10.59 -11.04 -15.32
CA ILE A 140 10.63 -11.53 -16.70
C ILE A 140 9.82 -10.62 -17.60
N MET A 141 10.46 -10.08 -18.64
CA MET A 141 9.88 -9.16 -19.60
C MET A 141 10.13 -9.62 -21.04
N GLY A 142 9.38 -9.05 -21.97
CA GLY A 142 9.53 -9.33 -23.40
C GLY A 142 8.19 -9.31 -24.12
N HIS A 143 8.23 -9.58 -25.42
CA HIS A 143 7.05 -9.55 -26.28
C HIS A 143 6.04 -10.68 -25.97
N VAL A 144 4.79 -10.50 -26.41
CA VAL A 144 3.77 -11.57 -26.41
C VAL A 144 4.27 -12.72 -27.26
N ASP A 145 3.94 -13.95 -26.92
CA ASP A 145 4.31 -15.19 -27.64
C ASP A 145 5.81 -15.49 -27.73
N HIS A 146 6.70 -14.72 -27.08
CA HIS A 146 8.12 -15.06 -26.94
C HIS A 146 8.37 -16.16 -25.90
N GLY A 147 7.32 -16.64 -25.22
CA GLY A 147 7.38 -17.79 -24.33
C GLY A 147 7.82 -17.50 -22.92
N LYS A 148 7.58 -16.27 -22.41
CA LYS A 148 7.88 -15.88 -21.01
C LYS A 148 7.28 -16.82 -19.99
N THR A 149 5.96 -16.99 -20.02
CA THR A 149 5.23 -17.85 -19.07
C THR A 149 5.61 -19.33 -19.26
N SER A 150 5.87 -19.78 -20.50
CA SER A 150 6.36 -21.14 -20.76
C SER A 150 7.76 -21.37 -20.18
N LEU A 151 8.64 -20.38 -20.26
CA LEU A 151 9.97 -20.43 -19.65
C LEU A 151 9.85 -20.54 -18.12
N LEU A 152 8.98 -19.73 -17.52
CA LEU A 152 8.70 -19.78 -16.09
C LEU A 152 8.09 -21.12 -15.65
N ASP A 153 7.14 -21.66 -16.42
CA ASP A 153 6.57 -22.98 -16.14
C ASP A 153 7.64 -24.08 -16.17
N SER A 154 8.58 -23.99 -17.11
CA SER A 154 9.70 -24.92 -17.19
C SER A 154 10.66 -24.77 -15.98
N ILE A 155 10.96 -23.56 -15.55
CA ILE A 155 11.76 -23.28 -14.33
C ILE A 155 11.08 -23.83 -13.08
N ARG A 156 9.75 -23.66 -12.96
CA ARG A 156 8.96 -24.11 -11.80
C ARG A 156 8.59 -25.58 -11.82
N ASN A 157 8.75 -26.27 -12.95
CA ASN A 157 8.13 -27.57 -13.22
C ASN A 157 6.60 -27.54 -13.00
N ALA A 158 5.94 -26.46 -13.42
CA ALA A 158 4.51 -26.20 -13.29
C ALA A 158 3.82 -26.09 -14.67
N LYS A 159 2.50 -25.98 -14.68
CA LYS A 159 1.70 -25.79 -15.90
C LYS A 159 0.67 -24.67 -15.69
N VAL A 160 1.14 -23.46 -15.45
CA VAL A 160 0.28 -22.30 -15.20
C VAL A 160 -0.36 -21.80 -16.48
N VAL A 161 0.37 -21.80 -17.60
CA VAL A 161 -0.13 -21.39 -18.93
C VAL A 161 -1.45 -22.08 -19.29
N SER A 162 -1.60 -23.36 -18.94
CA SER A 162 -2.82 -24.11 -19.26
C SER A 162 -4.04 -23.73 -18.41
N GLY A 163 -3.84 -23.03 -17.33
CA GLY A 163 -4.89 -22.56 -16.39
C GLY A 163 -5.33 -21.12 -16.62
N GLU A 164 -4.55 -20.30 -17.31
CA GLU A 164 -4.87 -18.91 -17.58
C GLU A 164 -5.87 -18.73 -18.71
N ALA A 165 -6.80 -17.80 -18.54
CA ALA A 165 -7.80 -17.48 -19.55
C ALA A 165 -7.14 -16.94 -20.84
N GLY A 166 -7.30 -17.68 -21.95
CA GLY A 166 -6.66 -17.36 -23.22
C GLY A 166 -5.20 -17.75 -23.32
N GLY A 167 -4.60 -18.41 -22.33
CA GLY A 167 -3.20 -18.84 -22.31
C GLY A 167 -2.19 -17.68 -22.25
N ILE A 168 -2.61 -16.52 -21.75
CA ILE A 168 -1.77 -15.32 -21.61
C ILE A 168 -1.79 -14.84 -20.17
N THR A 169 -0.64 -14.39 -19.66
CA THR A 169 -0.53 -13.78 -18.34
C THR A 169 -1.19 -12.39 -18.34
N GLN A 170 -2.15 -12.19 -17.45
CA GLN A 170 -2.91 -10.94 -17.33
C GLN A 170 -2.70 -10.26 -15.96
N HIS A 171 -2.11 -10.95 -15.00
CA HIS A 171 -1.80 -10.48 -13.66
C HIS A 171 -0.30 -10.55 -13.40
N ILE A 172 0.20 -9.79 -12.43
CA ILE A 172 1.59 -9.95 -12.02
C ILE A 172 1.68 -11.17 -11.10
N GLY A 173 2.24 -12.26 -11.62
CA GLY A 173 2.54 -13.45 -10.82
C GLY A 173 3.83 -13.27 -10.01
N ALA A 174 3.84 -13.66 -8.74
CA ALA A 174 5.02 -13.60 -7.89
C ALA A 174 5.23 -14.94 -7.17
N TYR A 175 6.42 -15.52 -7.27
CA TYR A 175 6.70 -16.85 -6.70
C TYR A 175 8.19 -17.07 -6.46
N GLN A 176 8.50 -18.07 -5.66
CA GLN A 176 9.86 -18.46 -5.33
C GLN A 176 10.24 -19.81 -5.96
N VAL A 177 11.44 -19.85 -6.51
CA VAL A 177 12.04 -21.08 -7.04
C VAL A 177 13.29 -21.40 -6.23
N LYS A 178 13.45 -22.67 -5.90
CA LYS A 178 14.68 -23.18 -5.29
C LYS A 178 15.51 -23.85 -6.38
N THR A 179 16.73 -23.33 -6.58
CA THR A 179 17.70 -23.93 -7.52
C THR A 179 18.25 -25.24 -7.01
N LYS A 180 18.91 -25.99 -7.89
CA LYS A 180 19.57 -27.26 -7.54
C LYS A 180 20.63 -27.09 -6.45
N ASP A 181 21.30 -25.96 -6.41
CA ASP A 181 22.34 -25.61 -5.42
C ASP A 181 21.77 -25.15 -4.08
N GLY A 182 20.44 -25.05 -3.97
CA GLY A 182 19.72 -24.66 -2.78
C GLY A 182 19.48 -23.15 -2.62
N SER A 183 19.95 -22.33 -3.54
CA SER A 183 19.67 -20.90 -3.59
C SER A 183 18.19 -20.64 -3.90
N ILE A 184 17.65 -19.56 -3.35
CA ILE A 184 16.26 -19.16 -3.58
C ILE A 184 16.27 -17.95 -4.52
N LEU A 185 15.45 -18.01 -5.56
CA LEU A 185 15.23 -16.92 -6.50
C LEU A 185 13.75 -16.54 -6.46
N SER A 186 13.45 -15.25 -6.42
CA SER A 186 12.06 -14.74 -6.45
C SER A 186 11.77 -14.17 -7.83
N PHE A 187 10.77 -14.72 -8.51
CA PHE A 187 10.39 -14.31 -9.86
C PHE A 187 9.09 -13.51 -9.84
N LEU A 188 9.05 -12.47 -10.67
CA LEU A 188 7.86 -11.72 -11.04
C LEU A 188 7.56 -11.93 -12.51
N ASP A 189 6.40 -12.50 -12.81
CA ASP A 189 5.89 -12.63 -14.18
C ASP A 189 5.04 -11.41 -14.52
N THR A 190 5.38 -10.71 -15.61
CA THR A 190 4.66 -9.53 -16.07
C THR A 190 3.96 -9.76 -17.41
N PRO A 191 2.71 -9.24 -17.57
CA PRO A 191 2.02 -9.35 -18.85
C PRO A 191 2.79 -8.71 -19.99
N GLY A 192 2.84 -9.41 -21.15
CA GLY A 192 3.56 -8.91 -22.34
C GLY A 192 2.78 -7.87 -23.17
N HIS A 193 1.47 -7.77 -23.03
CA HIS A 193 0.61 -6.92 -23.87
C HIS A 193 0.86 -5.42 -23.67
N ALA A 194 0.75 -4.62 -24.73
CA ALA A 194 0.98 -3.17 -24.70
C ALA A 194 0.07 -2.42 -23.71
N ALA A 195 -1.12 -2.97 -23.39
CA ALA A 195 -2.04 -2.38 -22.42
C ALA A 195 -1.48 -2.39 -20.98
N PHE A 196 -0.50 -3.24 -20.67
CA PHE A 196 0.03 -3.44 -19.32
C PHE A 196 1.39 -2.76 -19.07
N THR A 197 1.63 -1.61 -19.70
CA THR A 197 2.87 -0.82 -19.56
C THR A 197 3.15 -0.44 -18.10
N SER A 198 2.13 -0.01 -17.34
CA SER A 198 2.27 0.33 -15.91
C SER A 198 2.71 -0.86 -15.07
N MET A 199 2.22 -2.07 -15.37
CA MET A 199 2.62 -3.30 -14.67
C MET A 199 4.09 -3.64 -14.95
N ARG A 200 4.59 -3.49 -16.19
CA ARG A 200 6.00 -3.69 -16.52
C ARG A 200 6.90 -2.68 -15.86
N SER A 201 6.54 -1.40 -15.87
CA SER A 201 7.28 -0.35 -15.16
C SER A 201 7.39 -0.63 -13.66
N ARG A 202 6.27 -1.02 -13.04
CA ARG A 202 6.22 -1.41 -11.62
C ARG A 202 7.10 -2.64 -11.35
N GLY A 203 7.02 -3.66 -12.22
CA GLY A 203 7.88 -4.83 -12.15
C GLY A 203 9.35 -4.44 -12.14
N ALA A 204 9.80 -3.58 -13.05
CA ALA A 204 11.20 -3.13 -13.11
C ALA A 204 11.63 -2.39 -11.84
N GLN A 205 10.77 -1.53 -11.27
CA GLN A 205 11.11 -0.72 -10.08
C GLN A 205 11.30 -1.52 -8.79
N VAL A 206 10.67 -2.68 -8.68
CA VAL A 206 10.71 -3.50 -7.45
C VAL A 206 11.70 -4.65 -7.53
N THR A 207 12.41 -4.82 -8.65
CA THR A 207 13.31 -5.95 -8.92
C THR A 207 14.77 -5.57 -8.97
N ASP A 208 15.62 -6.56 -8.79
CA ASP A 208 17.08 -6.43 -8.81
C ASP A 208 17.68 -6.77 -10.18
N ILE A 209 17.01 -7.66 -10.94
CA ILE A 209 17.48 -8.15 -12.24
C ILE A 209 16.27 -8.28 -13.18
N VAL A 210 16.42 -7.86 -14.41
CA VAL A 210 15.43 -8.07 -15.47
C VAL A 210 15.92 -9.14 -16.42
N VAL A 211 15.11 -10.17 -16.64
CA VAL A 211 15.35 -11.17 -17.70
C VAL A 211 14.49 -10.81 -18.91
N LEU A 212 15.15 -10.40 -19.99
CA LEU A 212 14.52 -10.04 -21.25
C LEU A 212 14.41 -11.28 -22.14
N VAL A 213 13.19 -11.76 -22.36
CA VAL A 213 12.94 -12.94 -23.20
C VAL A 213 12.66 -12.49 -24.63
N VAL A 214 13.49 -12.97 -25.56
CA VAL A 214 13.36 -12.73 -27.01
C VAL A 214 13.32 -14.08 -27.72
N ALA A 215 12.36 -14.26 -28.63
CA ALA A 215 12.28 -15.51 -29.37
C ALA A 215 13.29 -15.54 -30.54
N ALA A 216 14.02 -16.64 -30.70
CA ALA A 216 15.04 -16.79 -31.73
C ALA A 216 14.46 -16.92 -33.17
N ASP A 217 13.17 -17.21 -33.27
CA ASP A 217 12.40 -17.31 -34.53
C ASP A 217 11.71 -16.02 -34.94
N ASP A 218 11.84 -14.98 -34.10
CA ASP A 218 11.22 -13.68 -34.30
C ASP A 218 12.27 -12.57 -34.13
N SER A 219 11.89 -11.32 -34.36
CA SER A 219 12.77 -10.16 -34.24
C SER A 219 12.53 -9.40 -32.93
N VAL A 220 13.31 -8.34 -32.70
CA VAL A 220 13.07 -7.43 -31.57
C VAL A 220 11.81 -6.62 -31.81
N MET A 221 10.74 -7.01 -31.16
CA MET A 221 9.40 -6.42 -31.29
C MET A 221 9.23 -5.15 -30.44
N PRO A 222 8.24 -4.28 -30.71
CA PRO A 222 8.06 -3.01 -30.01
C PRO A 222 7.94 -3.15 -28.48
N GLN A 223 7.31 -4.21 -27.98
CA GLN A 223 7.18 -4.47 -26.55
C GLN A 223 8.50 -4.92 -25.91
N THR A 224 9.40 -5.53 -26.69
CA THR A 224 10.77 -5.84 -26.25
C THR A 224 11.56 -4.55 -26.06
N VAL A 225 11.42 -3.60 -27.01
CA VAL A 225 12.05 -2.26 -26.91
C VAL A 225 11.51 -1.49 -25.70
N GLU A 226 10.21 -1.58 -25.46
CA GLU A 226 9.58 -0.98 -24.27
C GLU A 226 10.14 -1.59 -22.98
N ALA A 227 10.31 -2.92 -22.91
CA ALA A 227 10.91 -3.61 -21.78
C ALA A 227 12.36 -3.17 -21.53
N ILE A 228 13.16 -3.02 -22.59
CA ILE A 228 14.53 -2.46 -22.50
C ILE A 228 14.52 -1.07 -21.89
N ASN A 229 13.61 -0.20 -22.36
CA ASN A 229 13.49 1.16 -21.85
C ASN A 229 13.07 1.20 -20.37
N HIS A 230 12.18 0.31 -19.93
CA HIS A 230 11.79 0.20 -18.52
C HIS A 230 12.96 -0.26 -17.64
N ALA A 231 13.73 -1.27 -18.09
CA ALA A 231 14.90 -1.74 -17.35
C ALA A 231 15.99 -0.64 -17.26
N LYS A 232 16.26 0.07 -18.35
CA LYS A 232 17.19 1.22 -18.37
C LYS A 232 16.72 2.36 -17.46
N ALA A 233 15.43 2.70 -17.49
CA ALA A 233 14.85 3.76 -16.66
C ALA A 233 14.87 3.43 -15.17
N ALA A 234 14.79 2.15 -14.82
CA ALA A 234 14.90 1.66 -13.45
C ALA A 234 16.37 1.41 -13.01
N GLU A 235 17.34 1.59 -13.91
CA GLU A 235 18.78 1.32 -13.68
C GLU A 235 19.06 -0.13 -13.22
N VAL A 236 18.25 -1.08 -13.68
CA VAL A 236 18.35 -2.49 -13.28
C VAL A 236 19.17 -3.26 -14.32
N PRO A 237 20.14 -4.09 -13.92
CA PRO A 237 20.88 -4.96 -14.82
C PRO A 237 19.98 -5.94 -15.55
N MET A 238 20.33 -6.23 -16.80
CA MET A 238 19.52 -7.03 -17.70
C MET A 238 20.30 -8.29 -18.12
N ILE A 239 19.58 -9.41 -18.20
CA ILE A 239 20.05 -10.67 -18.80
C ILE A 239 19.13 -10.99 -19.97
N VAL A 240 19.69 -11.32 -21.12
CA VAL A 240 18.90 -11.70 -22.31
C VAL A 240 18.75 -13.21 -22.38
N ALA A 241 17.50 -13.69 -22.40
CA ALA A 241 17.18 -15.08 -22.65
C ALA A 241 16.63 -15.25 -24.08
N ILE A 242 17.42 -15.77 -24.98
CA ILE A 242 17.02 -16.05 -26.36
C ILE A 242 16.29 -17.39 -26.38
N ASN A 243 14.96 -17.34 -26.45
CA ASN A 243 14.10 -18.52 -26.33
C ASN A 243 13.75 -19.12 -27.69
N LYS A 244 13.19 -20.33 -27.67
CA LYS A 244 12.79 -21.13 -28.84
C LYS A 244 13.95 -21.53 -29.73
N CYS A 245 15.13 -21.77 -29.19
CA CYS A 245 16.30 -22.23 -29.95
C CYS A 245 16.16 -23.64 -30.49
N ASP A 246 15.12 -24.38 -30.07
CA ASP A 246 14.75 -25.69 -30.58
C ASP A 246 14.14 -25.67 -31.99
N LYS A 247 13.70 -24.49 -32.47
CA LYS A 247 13.07 -24.38 -33.79
C LYS A 247 14.11 -24.36 -34.93
N PRO A 248 13.81 -24.94 -36.09
CA PRO A 248 14.74 -24.97 -37.24
C PRO A 248 14.96 -23.55 -37.83
N GLU A 249 14.07 -22.61 -37.60
CA GLU A 249 14.14 -21.23 -38.07
C GLU A 249 14.83 -20.30 -37.05
N ALA A 250 15.29 -20.84 -35.92
CA ALA A 250 15.94 -20.06 -34.86
C ALA A 250 17.26 -19.44 -35.33
N ASN A 251 17.40 -18.15 -35.14
CA ASN A 251 18.62 -17.43 -35.46
C ASN A 251 19.03 -16.49 -34.29
N PRO A 252 19.74 -16.99 -33.27
CA PRO A 252 20.16 -16.20 -32.12
C PRO A 252 21.07 -14.99 -32.49
N ASP A 253 21.91 -15.16 -33.53
CA ASP A 253 22.83 -14.08 -33.92
C ASP A 253 22.11 -12.86 -34.53
N ASN A 254 21.01 -13.11 -35.22
CA ASN A 254 20.13 -12.00 -35.68
C ASN A 254 19.56 -11.22 -34.52
N VAL A 255 19.05 -11.90 -33.48
CA VAL A 255 18.52 -11.28 -32.27
C VAL A 255 19.60 -10.43 -31.59
N ARG A 256 20.83 -10.94 -31.46
CA ARG A 256 21.98 -10.19 -30.90
C ARG A 256 22.27 -8.92 -31.69
N THR A 257 22.23 -9.01 -33.03
CA THR A 257 22.46 -7.87 -33.93
C THR A 257 21.36 -6.81 -33.80
N GLU A 258 20.11 -7.23 -33.67
CA GLU A 258 18.99 -6.30 -33.48
C GLU A 258 19.02 -5.61 -32.11
N LEU A 259 19.37 -6.34 -31.05
CA LEU A 259 19.54 -5.79 -29.71
C LEU A 259 20.62 -4.69 -29.67
N LEU A 260 21.65 -4.81 -30.46
CA LEU A 260 22.70 -3.79 -30.60
C LEU A 260 22.13 -2.45 -31.09
N GLN A 261 21.10 -2.46 -31.96
CA GLN A 261 20.44 -1.26 -32.42
C GLN A 261 19.72 -0.49 -31.30
N HIS A 262 19.38 -1.20 -30.22
CA HIS A 262 18.74 -0.65 -29.02
C HIS A 262 19.73 -0.44 -27.86
N GLU A 263 21.03 -0.37 -28.17
CA GLU A 263 22.11 -0.15 -27.19
C GLU A 263 22.15 -1.25 -26.10
N VAL A 264 21.78 -2.48 -26.44
CA VAL A 264 21.95 -3.66 -25.61
C VAL A 264 23.05 -4.50 -26.24
N ILE A 265 24.26 -4.36 -25.70
CA ILE A 265 25.45 -5.07 -26.21
C ILE A 265 25.63 -6.30 -25.36
N VAL A 266 25.42 -7.46 -25.96
CA VAL A 266 25.53 -8.75 -25.28
C VAL A 266 26.98 -9.21 -25.19
N GLU A 267 27.27 -10.11 -24.25
CA GLU A 267 28.62 -10.63 -23.99
C GLU A 267 29.24 -11.29 -25.23
N ALA A 268 28.44 -12.02 -26.03
CA ALA A 268 28.87 -12.60 -27.30
C ALA A 268 29.36 -11.55 -28.32
N MET A 269 28.98 -10.28 -28.17
CA MET A 269 29.42 -9.13 -28.96
C MET A 269 30.38 -8.18 -28.20
N SER A 270 31.04 -8.68 -27.17
CA SER A 270 31.99 -7.94 -26.31
C SER A 270 31.32 -6.84 -25.47
N GLY A 271 30.04 -6.99 -25.14
CA GLY A 271 29.30 -6.13 -24.23
C GLY A 271 29.30 -6.63 -22.79
N GLU A 272 28.50 -5.96 -21.94
CA GLU A 272 28.37 -6.26 -20.51
C GLU A 272 27.10 -7.07 -20.18
N VAL A 273 26.17 -7.19 -21.12
CA VAL A 273 24.90 -7.85 -20.91
C VAL A 273 25.05 -9.35 -21.18
N GLN A 274 24.75 -10.18 -20.19
CA GLN A 274 24.77 -11.63 -20.36
C GLN A 274 23.63 -12.08 -21.28
N ASP A 275 23.93 -13.01 -22.19
CA ASP A 275 22.90 -13.65 -23.03
C ASP A 275 23.00 -15.18 -22.95
N VAL A 276 21.82 -15.82 -22.90
CA VAL A 276 21.73 -17.27 -22.78
C VAL A 276 20.70 -17.79 -23.79
N GLU A 277 21.09 -18.81 -24.55
CA GLU A 277 20.20 -19.51 -25.48
C GLU A 277 19.39 -20.58 -24.73
N VAL A 278 18.06 -20.48 -24.79
CA VAL A 278 17.17 -21.35 -24.04
C VAL A 278 16.07 -21.94 -24.90
N SER A 279 15.53 -23.06 -24.48
CA SER A 279 14.29 -23.60 -24.98
C SER A 279 13.37 -23.97 -23.82
N ALA A 280 12.29 -23.20 -23.65
CA ALA A 280 11.26 -23.49 -22.65
C ALA A 280 10.58 -24.86 -22.88
N LEU A 281 10.54 -25.35 -24.13
CA LEU A 281 9.89 -26.58 -24.47
C LEU A 281 10.76 -27.82 -24.12
N THR A 282 12.05 -27.76 -24.44
CA THR A 282 12.99 -28.89 -24.23
C THR A 282 13.70 -28.85 -22.88
N GLY A 283 13.69 -27.68 -22.22
CA GLY A 283 14.43 -27.42 -20.97
C GLY A 283 15.91 -27.10 -21.19
N GLN A 284 16.37 -27.01 -22.45
CA GLN A 284 17.75 -26.67 -22.78
C GLN A 284 18.08 -25.23 -22.32
N GLY A 285 19.29 -25.01 -21.79
CA GLY A 285 19.81 -23.69 -21.41
C GLY A 285 19.20 -23.10 -20.13
N ILE A 286 18.22 -23.77 -19.49
CA ILE A 286 17.57 -23.24 -18.29
C ILE A 286 18.51 -23.22 -17.09
N ASP A 287 19.30 -24.26 -16.91
CA ASP A 287 20.28 -24.31 -15.82
C ASP A 287 21.33 -23.19 -15.99
N GLU A 288 21.81 -22.98 -17.21
CA GLU A 288 22.75 -21.89 -17.57
C GLU A 288 22.14 -20.50 -17.31
N LEU A 289 20.86 -20.32 -17.61
CA LEU A 289 20.15 -19.07 -17.29
C LEU A 289 20.07 -18.84 -15.77
N LEU A 290 19.78 -19.88 -15.00
CA LEU A 290 19.73 -19.77 -13.53
C LEU A 290 21.11 -19.48 -12.94
N GLU A 291 22.19 -20.05 -13.50
CA GLU A 291 23.57 -19.76 -13.13
C GLU A 291 23.95 -18.31 -13.46
N ALA A 292 23.58 -17.81 -14.64
CA ALA A 292 23.80 -16.43 -15.04
C ALA A 292 23.09 -15.44 -14.08
N ILE A 293 21.84 -15.74 -13.69
CA ILE A 293 21.08 -14.95 -12.71
C ILE A 293 21.78 -14.98 -11.34
N ALA A 294 22.23 -16.14 -10.89
CA ALA A 294 22.92 -16.29 -9.62
C ALA A 294 24.25 -15.50 -9.59
N LEU A 295 25.01 -15.57 -10.66
CA LEU A 295 26.26 -14.79 -10.82
C LEU A 295 26.00 -13.29 -10.78
N GLN A 296 24.98 -12.82 -11.51
CA GLN A 296 24.61 -11.40 -11.51
C GLN A 296 24.15 -10.94 -10.10
N ALA A 297 23.43 -11.78 -9.39
CA ALA A 297 22.99 -11.50 -8.03
C ALA A 297 24.15 -11.42 -7.03
N GLU A 298 25.19 -12.23 -7.23
CA GLU A 298 26.42 -12.18 -6.42
C GLU A 298 27.19 -10.88 -6.64
N ILE A 299 27.31 -10.44 -7.90
CA ILE A 299 27.94 -9.15 -8.26
C ILE A 299 27.22 -7.98 -7.61
N LEU A 300 25.89 -8.03 -7.50
CA LEU A 300 25.08 -6.97 -6.89
C LEU A 300 25.17 -6.93 -5.36
N GLU A 301 25.76 -7.93 -4.71
CA GLU A 301 25.87 -8.03 -3.25
C GLU A 301 24.57 -7.68 -2.49
N LEU A 302 23.44 -8.27 -2.90
CA LEU A 302 22.14 -7.94 -2.36
C LEU A 302 22.02 -8.24 -0.86
N LYS A 303 21.76 -7.21 -0.07
CA LYS A 303 21.69 -7.28 1.40
C LYS A 303 20.38 -6.69 1.90
N ALA A 304 19.84 -7.23 3.00
CA ALA A 304 18.69 -6.69 3.72
C ALA A 304 18.78 -6.98 5.21
N ASN A 305 18.09 -6.18 6.02
CA ASN A 305 18.02 -6.37 7.46
C ASN A 305 16.74 -7.13 7.83
N ASN A 306 16.87 -8.38 8.27
CA ASN A 306 15.73 -9.22 8.64
C ASN A 306 15.10 -8.87 10.00
N LYS A 307 15.77 -8.07 10.83
CA LYS A 307 15.34 -7.82 12.22
C LYS A 307 14.43 -6.60 12.37
N ARG A 308 14.39 -5.72 11.36
CA ARG A 308 13.58 -4.50 11.42
C ARG A 308 12.10 -4.77 11.09
N ALA A 309 11.26 -3.78 11.31
CA ALA A 309 9.90 -3.72 10.82
C ALA A 309 9.86 -3.90 9.30
N ALA A 310 8.89 -4.65 8.80
CA ALA A 310 8.82 -4.95 7.38
C ALA A 310 8.51 -3.69 6.55
N HIS A 311 9.25 -3.59 5.44
CA HIS A 311 9.04 -2.64 4.37
C HIS A 311 8.92 -3.42 3.06
N GLY A 312 7.94 -3.11 2.22
CA GLY A 312 7.72 -3.83 0.99
C GLY A 312 6.86 -3.05 0.01
N ALA A 313 6.72 -3.57 -1.20
CA ALA A 313 5.90 -2.97 -2.24
C ALA A 313 4.70 -3.85 -2.58
N VAL A 314 3.55 -3.24 -2.81
CA VAL A 314 2.36 -3.94 -3.32
C VAL A 314 2.55 -4.20 -4.80
N ILE A 315 2.58 -5.47 -5.15
CA ILE A 315 2.64 -5.92 -6.54
C ILE A 315 1.28 -5.80 -7.19
N GLU A 316 0.26 -6.33 -6.49
CA GLU A 316 -1.12 -6.35 -6.96
C GLU A 316 -2.11 -6.36 -5.80
N ALA A 317 -3.32 -5.82 -6.03
CA ALA A 317 -4.39 -5.83 -5.05
C ALA A 317 -5.71 -6.28 -5.68
N GLN A 318 -6.46 -7.08 -4.93
CA GLN A 318 -7.73 -7.65 -5.36
C GLN A 318 -8.76 -7.66 -4.24
N LEU A 319 -10.04 -7.73 -4.61
CA LEU A 319 -11.14 -7.91 -3.68
C LEU A 319 -11.72 -9.32 -3.81
N ASP A 320 -11.32 -10.21 -2.92
CA ASP A 320 -11.83 -11.58 -2.88
C ASP A 320 -13.20 -11.63 -2.19
N VAL A 321 -14.15 -12.36 -2.78
CA VAL A 321 -15.54 -12.45 -2.31
C VAL A 321 -15.68 -13.07 -0.91
N GLY A 322 -14.69 -13.87 -0.48
CA GLY A 322 -14.73 -14.55 0.83
C GLY A 322 -13.74 -14.00 1.84
N ARG A 323 -12.58 -13.54 1.34
CA ARG A 323 -11.44 -13.11 2.15
C ARG A 323 -11.39 -11.60 2.34
N GLY A 324 -12.16 -10.84 1.55
CA GLY A 324 -12.15 -9.37 1.54
C GLY A 324 -10.97 -8.80 0.74
N PRO A 325 -10.49 -7.58 1.07
CA PRO A 325 -9.33 -7.00 0.41
C PRO A 325 -8.07 -7.84 0.66
N VAL A 326 -7.38 -8.18 -0.42
CA VAL A 326 -6.13 -8.97 -0.43
C VAL A 326 -5.11 -8.19 -1.25
N ALA A 327 -3.89 -8.08 -0.74
CA ALA A 327 -2.78 -7.51 -1.47
C ALA A 327 -1.63 -8.50 -1.55
N THR A 328 -1.06 -8.67 -2.74
CA THR A 328 0.20 -9.39 -2.95
C THR A 328 1.33 -8.40 -2.73
N VAL A 329 2.13 -8.64 -1.72
CA VAL A 329 3.23 -7.79 -1.29
C VAL A 329 4.55 -8.50 -1.46
N LEU A 330 5.52 -7.83 -2.06
CA LEU A 330 6.92 -8.22 -2.04
C LEU A 330 7.61 -7.54 -0.86
N VAL A 331 8.04 -8.31 0.11
CA VAL A 331 8.82 -7.78 1.23
C VAL A 331 10.22 -7.44 0.72
N GLN A 332 10.64 -6.19 0.83
CA GLN A 332 11.96 -5.73 0.40
C GLN A 332 12.96 -5.73 1.54
N ASN A 333 12.52 -5.33 2.72
CA ASN A 333 13.36 -5.25 3.91
C ASN A 333 12.54 -5.61 5.17
N GLY A 334 13.20 -6.09 6.23
CA GLY A 334 12.53 -6.50 7.45
C GLY A 334 11.83 -7.86 7.36
N THR A 335 11.05 -8.18 8.36
CA THR A 335 10.24 -9.42 8.42
C THR A 335 8.81 -9.07 8.77
N LEU A 336 7.88 -9.40 7.88
CA LEU A 336 6.44 -9.24 8.08
C LEU A 336 5.90 -10.46 8.84
N LYS A 337 5.21 -10.21 9.96
CA LYS A 337 4.66 -11.28 10.82
C LYS A 337 3.15 -11.19 10.92
N GLN A 338 2.53 -12.34 11.18
CA GLN A 338 1.12 -12.39 11.51
C GLN A 338 0.85 -11.60 12.80
N GLY A 339 -0.11 -10.67 12.75
CA GLY A 339 -0.46 -9.79 13.86
C GLY A 339 0.12 -8.38 13.77
N ASP A 340 1.09 -8.15 12.88
CA ASP A 340 1.66 -6.82 12.66
C ASP A 340 0.61 -5.84 12.15
N ILE A 341 0.76 -4.58 12.55
CA ILE A 341 -0.07 -3.47 12.07
C ILE A 341 0.73 -2.77 10.98
N PHE A 342 0.09 -2.47 9.88
CA PHE A 342 0.76 -1.89 8.73
C PHE A 342 -0.09 -0.83 8.02
N VAL A 343 0.59 0.04 7.30
CA VAL A 343 0.01 1.05 6.41
C VAL A 343 0.47 0.77 4.99
N VAL A 344 -0.44 0.89 4.04
CA VAL A 344 -0.17 0.73 2.60
C VAL A 344 -0.93 1.81 1.85
N GLY A 345 -0.21 2.76 1.23
CA GLY A 345 -0.84 3.90 0.58
C GLY A 345 -1.80 4.64 1.52
N GLU A 346 -3.04 4.81 1.08
CA GLU A 346 -4.14 5.41 1.85
C GLU A 346 -4.82 4.42 2.81
N GLN A 347 -4.44 3.13 2.79
CA GLN A 347 -5.09 2.07 3.55
C GLN A 347 -4.20 1.61 4.71
N TRP A 348 -4.82 1.05 5.73
CA TRP A 348 -4.12 0.41 6.83
C TRP A 348 -4.76 -0.93 7.16
N GLY A 349 -4.09 -1.73 7.96
CA GLY A 349 -4.64 -3.02 8.36
C GLY A 349 -3.81 -3.71 9.43
N LYS A 350 -4.32 -4.88 9.83
CA LYS A 350 -3.60 -5.80 10.70
C LYS A 350 -3.49 -7.15 10.01
N VAL A 351 -2.28 -7.67 9.91
CA VAL A 351 -2.01 -8.96 9.27
C VAL A 351 -2.81 -10.07 9.95
N ARG A 352 -3.89 -10.53 9.33
CA ARG A 352 -4.69 -11.67 9.82
C ARG A 352 -4.07 -13.00 9.40
N ALA A 353 -3.59 -13.07 8.17
CA ALA A 353 -2.89 -14.22 7.63
C ALA A 353 -1.95 -13.77 6.51
N LEU A 354 -0.86 -14.51 6.35
CA LEU A 354 0.05 -14.46 5.23
C LEU A 354 -0.08 -15.76 4.46
N ILE A 355 -0.17 -15.68 3.14
CA ILE A 355 -0.27 -16.84 2.26
C ILE A 355 0.88 -16.77 1.26
N ASN A 356 1.60 -17.86 1.10
CA ASN A 356 2.70 -17.96 0.14
C ASN A 356 2.17 -18.30 -1.29
N ASP A 357 3.08 -18.36 -2.25
CA ASP A 357 2.83 -18.73 -3.65
C ASP A 357 2.25 -20.16 -3.84
N LYS A 358 2.35 -21.02 -2.80
CA LYS A 358 1.80 -22.38 -2.79
C LYS A 358 0.42 -22.46 -2.12
N ASN A 359 -0.21 -21.32 -1.81
CA ASN A 359 -1.46 -21.24 -1.06
C ASN A 359 -1.37 -21.78 0.39
N GLU A 360 -0.19 -21.83 0.98
CA GLU A 360 0.01 -22.23 2.36
C GLU A 360 0.08 -21.01 3.28
N ARG A 361 -0.51 -21.14 4.48
CA ARG A 361 -0.40 -20.09 5.49
C ARG A 361 0.97 -20.10 6.14
N VAL A 362 1.65 -18.97 6.09
CA VAL A 362 2.94 -18.76 6.73
C VAL A 362 2.78 -17.80 7.91
N LYS A 363 3.66 -17.93 8.91
CA LYS A 363 3.63 -17.06 10.10
C LYS A 363 4.41 -15.78 9.91
N GLU A 364 5.43 -15.83 9.08
CA GLU A 364 6.34 -14.73 8.81
C GLU A 364 6.85 -14.78 7.37
N ALA A 365 7.17 -13.62 6.81
CA ALA A 365 7.77 -13.45 5.50
C ALA A 365 8.97 -12.51 5.62
N GLY A 366 10.14 -13.00 5.22
CA GLY A 366 11.39 -12.24 5.19
C GLY A 366 11.58 -11.48 3.87
N PRO A 367 12.73 -10.81 3.70
CA PRO A 367 13.07 -10.08 2.48
C PRO A 367 13.04 -10.96 1.23
N SER A 368 12.63 -10.36 0.13
CA SER A 368 12.46 -10.99 -1.20
C SER A 368 11.39 -12.09 -1.26
N VAL A 369 10.56 -12.22 -0.23
CA VAL A 369 9.45 -13.20 -0.22
C VAL A 369 8.17 -12.53 -0.67
N PRO A 370 7.54 -12.99 -1.76
CA PRO A 370 6.20 -12.55 -2.14
C PRO A 370 5.15 -13.26 -1.28
N VAL A 371 4.21 -12.50 -0.73
CA VAL A 371 3.12 -13.03 0.10
C VAL A 371 1.81 -12.28 -0.15
N GLU A 372 0.70 -13.03 -0.12
CA GLU A 372 -0.62 -12.43 -0.02
C GLU A 372 -0.91 -12.04 1.42
N VAL A 373 -1.24 -10.79 1.64
CA VAL A 373 -1.57 -10.22 2.95
C VAL A 373 -3.08 -10.07 3.07
N LEU A 374 -3.64 -10.68 4.11
CA LEU A 374 -5.05 -10.52 4.47
C LEU A 374 -5.18 -9.67 5.73
N GLY A 375 -6.21 -8.82 5.76
CA GLY A 375 -6.53 -8.01 6.93
C GLY A 375 -6.47 -6.51 6.70
N LEU A 376 -6.43 -6.09 5.43
CA LEU A 376 -6.61 -4.71 4.99
C LEU A 376 -8.04 -4.23 5.27
N ASN A 377 -8.20 -2.93 5.50
CA ASN A 377 -9.52 -2.28 5.60
C ASN A 377 -10.07 -1.84 4.24
N GLY A 378 -9.23 -1.73 3.22
CA GLY A 378 -9.59 -1.41 1.84
C GLY A 378 -8.58 -1.97 0.86
N THR A 379 -8.83 -1.86 -0.44
CA THR A 379 -7.89 -2.25 -1.50
C THR A 379 -6.88 -1.13 -1.72
N PRO A 380 -5.57 -1.37 -1.50
CA PRO A 380 -4.53 -0.39 -1.81
C PRO A 380 -4.32 -0.26 -3.31
N GLU A 381 -3.60 0.78 -3.72
CA GLU A 381 -3.15 0.90 -5.09
C GLU A 381 -1.93 -0.01 -5.32
N ALA A 382 -1.85 -0.59 -6.51
CA ALA A 382 -0.70 -1.40 -6.87
C ALA A 382 0.53 -0.49 -7.08
N GLY A 383 1.64 -0.82 -6.45
CA GLY A 383 2.85 0.02 -6.37
C GLY A 383 2.97 0.78 -5.05
N ASP A 384 1.94 0.78 -4.21
CA ASP A 384 2.01 1.39 -2.88
C ASP A 384 3.07 0.69 -2.01
N VAL A 385 3.66 1.48 -1.13
CA VAL A 385 4.65 0.99 -0.18
C VAL A 385 3.95 0.53 1.10
N LEU A 386 4.25 -0.71 1.50
CA LEU A 386 3.83 -1.27 2.78
C LEU A 386 4.90 -0.94 3.85
N ASN A 387 4.46 -0.35 4.96
CA ASN A 387 5.28 -0.11 6.14
C ASN A 387 4.58 -0.66 7.39
N VAL A 388 5.30 -1.45 8.17
CA VAL A 388 4.83 -1.92 9.47
C VAL A 388 5.05 -0.81 10.50
N VAL A 389 4.03 -0.57 11.32
CA VAL A 389 4.02 0.44 12.39
C VAL A 389 3.73 -0.20 13.75
N GLU A 390 4.10 0.48 14.83
CA GLU A 390 4.00 -0.10 16.18
C GLU A 390 2.55 -0.12 16.71
N THR A 391 1.75 0.89 16.39
CA THR A 391 0.41 1.05 16.95
C THR A 391 -0.67 1.28 15.90
N GLU A 392 -1.88 0.82 16.19
CA GLU A 392 -3.05 1.04 15.33
C GLU A 392 -3.45 2.51 15.23
N ALA A 393 -3.22 3.28 16.30
CA ALA A 393 -3.47 4.72 16.30
C ALA A 393 -2.58 5.44 15.27
N GLN A 394 -1.31 5.10 15.25
CA GLN A 394 -0.33 5.59 14.29
C GLN A 394 -0.72 5.22 12.85
N ALA A 395 -1.14 3.97 12.64
CA ALA A 395 -1.59 3.50 11.33
C ALA A 395 -2.79 4.31 10.79
N ARG A 396 -3.76 4.61 11.65
CA ARG A 396 -4.92 5.44 11.30
C ARG A 396 -4.53 6.87 10.97
N GLU A 397 -3.71 7.49 11.80
CA GLU A 397 -3.27 8.87 11.61
C GLU A 397 -2.56 9.06 10.26
N ILE A 398 -1.65 8.13 9.91
CA ILE A 398 -0.95 8.14 8.62
C ILE A 398 -1.94 7.95 7.46
N SER A 399 -2.84 6.97 7.58
CA SER A 399 -3.84 6.67 6.55
C SER A 399 -4.77 7.87 6.31
N GLU A 400 -5.31 8.48 7.36
CA GLU A 400 -6.16 9.68 7.28
C GLU A 400 -5.41 10.87 6.66
N TYR A 401 -4.16 11.06 7.04
CA TYR A 401 -3.32 12.09 6.46
C TYR A 401 -3.15 11.91 4.96
N ARG A 402 -2.75 10.70 4.51
CA ARG A 402 -2.57 10.38 3.09
C ARG A 402 -3.86 10.51 2.29
N GLU A 403 -4.98 10.05 2.86
CA GLU A 403 -6.31 10.21 2.25
C GLU A 403 -6.70 11.68 2.07
N ASN A 404 -6.44 12.52 3.07
CA ASN A 404 -6.73 13.96 3.00
C ASN A 404 -5.81 14.65 1.99
N ALA A 405 -4.51 14.36 2.00
CA ALA A 405 -3.55 14.90 1.02
C ALA A 405 -3.92 14.49 -0.42
N ALA A 406 -4.37 13.26 -0.63
CA ALA A 406 -4.84 12.79 -1.94
C ALA A 406 -6.15 13.48 -2.36
N LYS A 407 -7.09 13.70 -1.44
CA LYS A 407 -8.33 14.47 -1.69
C LYS A 407 -8.03 15.91 -2.06
N GLU A 408 -7.11 16.57 -1.36
CA GLU A 408 -6.68 17.93 -1.67
C GLU A 408 -6.01 18.02 -3.03
N LYS A 409 -5.14 17.06 -3.36
CA LYS A 409 -4.48 16.96 -4.67
C LYS A 409 -5.49 16.78 -5.80
N ARG A 410 -6.49 15.91 -5.60
CA ARG A 410 -7.60 15.70 -6.56
C ARG A 410 -8.48 16.95 -6.68
N ALA A 411 -8.77 17.62 -5.57
CA ALA A 411 -9.55 18.87 -5.55
C ALA A 411 -8.78 20.02 -6.24
N ALA A 412 -7.48 20.17 -5.98
CA ALA A 412 -6.63 21.17 -6.62
C ALA A 412 -6.50 20.94 -8.13
N ALA A 413 -6.36 19.68 -8.56
CA ALA A 413 -6.35 19.32 -9.98
C ALA A 413 -7.68 19.64 -10.68
N GLY A 414 -8.81 19.53 -9.96
CA GLY A 414 -10.13 19.91 -10.46
C GLY A 414 -10.42 21.41 -10.40
N ALA A 415 -9.83 22.15 -9.46
CA ALA A 415 -10.04 23.58 -9.24
C ALA A 415 -9.19 24.48 -10.16
N GLY A 416 -8.15 23.93 -10.79
CA GLY A 416 -7.23 24.68 -11.66
C GLY A 416 -7.84 25.17 -12.98
N THR A 417 -9.11 24.86 -13.25
CA THR A 417 -9.83 25.37 -14.43
C THR A 417 -10.47 26.70 -14.06
N SER A 418 -9.86 27.82 -14.45
CA SER A 418 -10.47 29.14 -14.25
C SER A 418 -11.83 29.22 -14.96
N LEU A 419 -12.73 30.08 -14.46
CA LEU A 419 -14.05 30.29 -15.07
C LEU A 419 -13.92 30.63 -16.57
N GLU A 420 -12.85 31.32 -16.96
CA GLU A 420 -12.54 31.61 -18.36
C GLU A 420 -12.16 30.39 -19.17
N GLN A 421 -11.37 29.45 -18.58
CA GLN A 421 -11.03 28.17 -19.22
C GLN A 421 -12.23 27.24 -19.28
N LEU A 422 -13.13 27.25 -18.27
CA LEU A 422 -14.41 26.54 -18.31
C LEU A 422 -15.32 27.09 -19.41
N MET A 423 -15.38 28.43 -19.59
CA MET A 423 -16.14 29.05 -20.69
C MET A 423 -15.49 28.82 -22.06
N ALA A 424 -14.16 28.77 -22.14
CA ALA A 424 -13.45 28.42 -23.38
C ALA A 424 -13.68 26.96 -23.74
N LYS A 425 -13.52 26.03 -22.78
CA LYS A 425 -13.85 24.60 -22.93
C LYS A 425 -15.32 24.41 -23.31
N ALA A 426 -16.28 25.09 -22.67
CA ALA A 426 -17.70 24.99 -23.00
C ALA A 426 -18.03 25.54 -24.40
N LYS A 427 -17.16 26.35 -24.98
CA LYS A 427 -17.29 26.81 -26.38
C LYS A 427 -16.66 25.84 -27.38
N GLU A 428 -15.54 25.21 -27.02
CA GLU A 428 -14.87 24.17 -27.80
C GLU A 428 -15.62 22.84 -27.75
N ASP A 429 -16.15 22.44 -26.58
CA ASP A 429 -16.84 21.17 -26.34
C ASP A 429 -18.25 21.07 -26.98
N LYS A 430 -18.73 22.08 -27.66
CA LYS A 430 -20.08 22.03 -28.30
C LYS A 430 -20.22 20.93 -29.34
N ASN A 431 -19.12 20.38 -29.84
CA ASN A 431 -19.13 19.34 -30.87
C ASN A 431 -18.52 17.99 -30.38
N ILE A 432 -18.01 17.91 -29.14
CA ILE A 432 -17.41 16.69 -28.63
C ILE A 432 -18.46 15.92 -27.80
N THR A 433 -18.76 14.69 -28.20
CA THR A 433 -19.63 13.80 -27.42
C THR A 433 -18.78 13.05 -26.39
N GLU A 434 -19.03 13.30 -25.11
CA GLU A 434 -18.40 12.52 -24.04
C GLU A 434 -19.18 11.24 -23.77
N MET A 435 -18.48 10.09 -23.72
CA MET A 435 -19.02 8.81 -23.28
C MET A 435 -18.56 8.50 -21.84
N PRO A 436 -19.41 8.70 -20.83
CA PRO A 436 -19.05 8.39 -19.45
C PRO A 436 -19.05 6.89 -19.21
N ILE A 437 -17.95 6.36 -18.64
CA ILE A 437 -17.77 4.93 -18.38
C ILE A 437 -17.35 4.74 -16.92
N LEU A 438 -17.87 3.65 -16.33
CA LEU A 438 -17.42 3.11 -15.03
C LEU A 438 -16.72 1.79 -15.28
N VAL A 439 -15.50 1.62 -14.75
CA VAL A 439 -14.68 0.43 -14.93
C VAL A 439 -14.55 -0.32 -13.61
N LYS A 440 -14.88 -1.61 -13.61
CA LYS A 440 -14.61 -2.52 -12.52
C LYS A 440 -13.85 -3.73 -13.06
N ALA A 441 -12.79 -4.13 -12.37
CA ALA A 441 -11.98 -5.27 -12.74
C ALA A 441 -11.75 -6.19 -11.53
N GLU A 442 -11.19 -7.35 -11.77
CA GLU A 442 -10.87 -8.34 -10.74
C GLU A 442 -9.68 -7.86 -9.88
N VAL A 443 -8.69 -7.29 -10.54
CA VAL A 443 -7.48 -6.75 -9.92
C VAL A 443 -7.24 -5.31 -10.33
N GLN A 444 -6.50 -4.59 -9.49
CA GLN A 444 -6.22 -3.16 -9.67
C GLN A 444 -5.45 -2.88 -10.97
N GLY A 445 -4.43 -3.67 -11.27
CA GLY A 445 -3.63 -3.47 -12.47
C GLY A 445 -4.42 -3.66 -13.78
N SER A 446 -5.39 -4.58 -13.81
CA SER A 446 -6.30 -4.74 -14.97
C SER A 446 -7.23 -3.54 -15.12
N ALA A 447 -7.71 -2.95 -14.01
CA ALA A 447 -8.53 -1.73 -14.04
C ALA A 447 -7.74 -0.56 -14.65
N GLU A 448 -6.50 -0.36 -14.21
CA GLU A 448 -5.58 0.66 -14.73
C GLU A 448 -5.32 0.48 -16.24
N ALA A 449 -5.04 -0.75 -16.67
CA ALA A 449 -4.78 -1.06 -18.08
C ALA A 449 -5.99 -0.74 -18.97
N ILE A 450 -7.21 -1.07 -18.50
CA ILE A 450 -8.45 -0.76 -19.22
C ILE A 450 -8.63 0.75 -19.33
N VAL A 451 -8.43 1.52 -18.25
CA VAL A 451 -8.54 2.98 -18.25
C VAL A 451 -7.57 3.59 -19.23
N GLN A 452 -6.29 3.21 -19.20
CA GLN A 452 -5.26 3.71 -20.13
C GLN A 452 -5.57 3.35 -21.59
N ALA A 453 -6.12 2.17 -21.84
CA ALA A 453 -6.53 1.78 -23.20
C ALA A 453 -7.72 2.62 -23.68
N MET A 454 -8.70 2.88 -22.82
CA MET A 454 -9.87 3.67 -23.14
C MET A 454 -9.56 5.15 -23.41
N GLU A 455 -8.62 5.73 -22.66
CA GLU A 455 -8.15 7.11 -22.88
C GLU A 455 -7.51 7.31 -24.27
N LYS A 456 -6.89 6.23 -24.80
CA LYS A 456 -6.26 6.25 -26.14
C LYS A 456 -7.25 6.04 -27.30
N ILE A 457 -8.46 5.55 -27.04
CA ILE A 457 -9.46 5.23 -28.08
C ILE A 457 -10.21 6.49 -28.55
N GLY A 458 -10.22 7.57 -27.78
CA GLY A 458 -10.90 8.80 -28.13
C GLY A 458 -10.39 9.43 -29.43
N ASN A 459 -11.29 10.08 -30.21
CA ASN A 459 -10.97 10.90 -31.34
C ASN A 459 -11.46 12.35 -31.11
N GLU A 460 -11.35 13.23 -32.13
CA GLU A 460 -11.74 14.65 -32.01
C GLU A 460 -13.25 14.85 -31.78
N GLU A 461 -14.10 13.88 -32.17
CA GLU A 461 -15.55 13.97 -32.06
C GLU A 461 -16.12 13.27 -30.83
N VAL A 462 -15.46 12.16 -30.39
CA VAL A 462 -15.93 11.33 -29.26
C VAL A 462 -14.78 11.06 -28.31
N LYS A 463 -14.95 11.46 -27.06
CA LYS A 463 -13.98 11.17 -25.98
C LYS A 463 -14.59 10.25 -24.93
N VAL A 464 -13.82 9.25 -24.51
CA VAL A 464 -14.18 8.41 -23.37
C VAL A 464 -13.81 9.16 -22.09
N ARG A 465 -14.76 9.26 -21.16
CA ARG A 465 -14.53 9.83 -19.83
C ARG A 465 -14.75 8.77 -18.79
N VAL A 466 -13.67 8.29 -18.18
CA VAL A 466 -13.76 7.35 -17.06
C VAL A 466 -14.16 8.14 -15.81
N LEU A 467 -15.37 7.87 -15.30
CA LEU A 467 -15.89 8.53 -14.10
C LEU A 467 -15.34 7.92 -12.82
N HIS A 468 -15.20 6.61 -12.82
CA HIS A 468 -14.66 5.87 -11.69
C HIS A 468 -14.13 4.53 -12.16
N TYR A 469 -13.02 4.10 -11.58
CA TYR A 469 -12.48 2.76 -11.76
C TYR A 469 -12.13 2.15 -10.41
N GLY A 470 -12.06 0.83 -10.34
CA GLY A 470 -11.70 0.13 -9.10
C GLY A 470 -11.91 -1.36 -9.21
N VAL A 471 -11.63 -2.04 -8.11
CA VAL A 471 -11.66 -3.51 -8.01
C VAL A 471 -13.02 -3.99 -7.51
N GLY A 472 -13.43 -5.19 -7.92
CA GLY A 472 -14.63 -5.88 -7.48
C GLY A 472 -15.81 -5.78 -8.44
N ALA A 473 -16.97 -6.24 -7.99
CA ALA A 473 -18.20 -6.27 -8.79
C ALA A 473 -18.91 -4.91 -8.85
N ILE A 474 -19.75 -4.72 -9.86
CA ILE A 474 -20.69 -3.60 -9.91
C ILE A 474 -21.86 -3.95 -8.99
N THR A 475 -22.10 -3.13 -7.98
CA THR A 475 -23.18 -3.30 -6.99
C THR A 475 -24.17 -2.16 -7.08
#